data_3b42db1d48097b32e4707e3ce8cbb56b
#
_entry.id   3b42db1d48097b32e4707e3ce8cbb56b
#
_cell.length_a   1.000
_cell.length_b   1.000
_cell.length_c   1.000
_cell.angle_alpha   90.00
_cell.angle_beta   90.00
_cell.angle_gamma   90.00
#
_symmetry.space_group_name_H-M   'P 1'
#
loop_
_entity.id
_entity.type
_entity.pdbx_description
1 polymer ?
#
loop_
_entity_poly.entity_id
_entity_poly.type
_entity_poly.pdbx_seq_one_letter_code
_entity_poly.pdbx_strand_id
1 'polypeptide(L)'
;MGYAHYAQDRATTEITHLFDSQWNNGLLPQIVFNPRFGEYFPGIDFWHAERSRNAPCESKTSGVVQPPIHATAVLHVYRRARDEAAAKKFFGRLFPKLGAWHEYLYRERDPEGEGLVYIRHPWESGMDNSPIWDSVMERLQLLPEQIPEYRRADTRFVAAEDRPLDAAYDRFAYLVKFFADRDYDEARIREGCPFLVQDVLFNALLCRADQDLARIAGLLGEDPKPLEERARKTAHAMNEKLWDEEHGIYLDFDLAAGCPLQVYVAPNLVPLYAAIPDEGRAARMVSTLENAGFGLSDERLTPVPSYDRYGFAFFPTRYWRGPVWVNINWLLMRGLQRYGYEEQARRLRETILSLCTDQGFYEYYDPTTGFGHGSDLFSWTAALFLDVMLEERPSEK
;
A
#
# COMPACT_ATOMS: atom_id res chain seq x y z
N MET A 1 -9.58 4.27 9.03
CA MET A 1 -10.33 5.38 8.39
C MET A 1 -11.84 5.24 8.59
N GLY A 2 -12.50 4.17 8.18
CA GLY A 2 -13.97 4.02 8.32
C GLY A 2 -14.50 4.27 9.74
N TYR A 3 -13.91 3.68 10.76
CA TYR A 3 -14.31 3.91 12.16
C TYR A 3 -14.20 5.37 12.62
N ALA A 4 -13.34 6.18 12.01
CA ALA A 4 -13.18 7.59 12.38
C ALA A 4 -14.48 8.40 12.25
N HIS A 5 -15.40 7.97 11.38
CA HIS A 5 -16.66 8.64 11.14
C HIS A 5 -17.72 8.40 12.24
N TYR A 6 -17.70 7.24 12.93
CA TYR A 6 -18.78 6.89 13.86
C TYR A 6 -18.34 6.18 15.16
N ALA A 7 -17.13 5.63 15.22
CA ALA A 7 -16.61 4.85 16.35
C ALA A 7 -15.13 5.19 16.63
N GLN A 8 -14.87 6.43 17.06
CA GLN A 8 -13.50 6.94 17.24
C GLN A 8 -12.67 6.13 18.24
N ASP A 9 -13.28 5.67 19.35
CA ASP A 9 -12.59 4.81 20.32
C ASP A 9 -12.11 3.51 19.66
N ARG A 10 -12.90 2.95 18.75
CA ARG A 10 -12.49 1.77 17.99
C ARG A 10 -11.34 2.09 17.03
N ALA A 11 -11.40 3.23 16.32
CA ALA A 11 -10.33 3.66 15.43
C ALA A 11 -8.99 3.83 16.17
N THR A 12 -9.01 4.46 17.33
CA THR A 12 -7.81 4.65 18.18
C THR A 12 -7.30 3.33 18.75
N THR A 13 -8.20 2.42 19.12
CA THR A 13 -7.86 1.08 19.63
C THR A 13 -7.13 0.25 18.57
N GLU A 14 -7.65 0.19 17.34
CA GLU A 14 -7.02 -0.56 16.24
C GLU A 14 -5.62 -0.05 15.92
N ILE A 15 -5.44 1.28 15.83
CA ILE A 15 -4.13 1.88 15.59
C ILE A 15 -3.19 1.58 16.75
N THR A 16 -3.66 1.71 18.00
CA THR A 16 -2.84 1.44 19.20
C THR A 16 -2.35 -0.01 19.20
N HIS A 17 -3.22 -0.98 18.97
CA HIS A 17 -2.85 -2.41 18.97
C HIS A 17 -1.76 -2.72 17.94
N LEU A 18 -1.84 -2.12 16.74
CA LEU A 18 -0.80 -2.30 15.73
C LEU A 18 0.55 -1.75 16.23
N PHE A 19 0.56 -0.52 16.75
CA PHE A 19 1.78 0.14 17.24
C PHE A 19 2.32 -0.43 18.56
N ASP A 20 1.50 -1.11 19.36
CA ASP A 20 1.97 -1.80 20.56
C ASP A 20 2.82 -3.05 20.21
N SER A 21 2.69 -3.54 18.98
CA SER A 21 3.51 -4.63 18.45
C SER A 21 4.63 -4.16 17.52
N GLN A 22 4.94 -2.86 17.52
CA GLN A 22 6.07 -2.32 16.78
C GLN A 22 7.39 -2.91 17.30
N TRP A 23 8.27 -3.30 16.39
CA TRP A 23 9.58 -3.85 16.73
C TRP A 23 10.49 -2.77 17.35
N ASN A 24 11.47 -3.19 18.13
CA ASN A 24 12.39 -2.28 18.84
C ASN A 24 13.22 -1.38 17.90
N ASN A 25 13.46 -1.82 16.66
CA ASN A 25 14.14 -1.02 15.63
C ASN A 25 13.21 -0.09 14.85
N GLY A 26 11.92 -0.08 15.17
CA GLY A 26 10.92 0.76 14.52
C GLY A 26 10.09 0.07 13.43
N LEU A 27 10.42 -1.15 12.99
CA LEU A 27 9.62 -1.90 12.03
C LEU A 27 8.17 -2.01 12.52
N LEU A 28 7.21 -1.68 11.65
CA LEU A 28 5.79 -1.91 11.90
C LEU A 28 5.34 -3.14 11.10
N PRO A 29 4.93 -4.23 11.78
CA PRO A 29 4.64 -5.48 11.09
C PRO A 29 3.35 -5.40 10.28
N GLN A 30 3.31 -6.12 9.15
CA GLN A 30 2.10 -6.30 8.35
C GLN A 30 0.97 -6.93 9.16
N ILE A 31 1.29 -7.96 9.96
CA ILE A 31 0.33 -8.71 10.77
C ILE A 31 0.79 -8.78 12.21
N VAL A 32 -0.12 -8.47 13.13
CA VAL A 32 -0.06 -8.86 14.53
C VAL A 32 -0.99 -10.05 14.70
N PHE A 33 -0.45 -11.22 14.97
CA PHE A 33 -1.22 -12.45 14.99
C PHE A 33 -2.12 -12.56 16.22
N ASN A 34 -3.39 -12.88 15.99
CA ASN A 34 -4.28 -13.30 17.06
C ASN A 34 -4.10 -14.81 17.30
N PRO A 35 -3.59 -15.25 18.46
CA PRO A 35 -3.31 -16.68 18.72
C PRO A 35 -4.57 -17.56 18.76
N ARG A 36 -5.76 -16.94 18.86
CA ARG A 36 -7.05 -17.65 18.81
C ARG A 36 -7.56 -17.89 17.40
N PHE A 37 -6.93 -17.28 16.39
CA PHE A 37 -7.28 -17.44 14.99
C PHE A 37 -6.23 -18.29 14.29
N GLY A 38 -6.61 -19.50 13.84
CA GLY A 38 -5.67 -20.49 13.31
C GLY A 38 -5.51 -20.49 11.79
N GLU A 39 -6.09 -19.54 11.08
CA GLU A 39 -6.20 -19.59 9.60
C GLU A 39 -5.36 -18.53 8.86
N TYR A 40 -4.24 -18.15 9.47
CA TYR A 40 -3.27 -17.30 8.78
C TYR A 40 -2.50 -18.07 7.70
N PHE A 41 -2.15 -17.35 6.63
CA PHE A 41 -1.25 -17.85 5.60
C PHE A 41 -0.07 -16.86 5.36
N PRO A 42 1.18 -17.33 5.44
CA PRO A 42 1.59 -18.58 6.10
C PRO A 42 1.23 -18.57 7.59
N GLY A 43 1.17 -19.76 8.21
CA GLY A 43 0.82 -19.90 9.62
C GLY A 43 1.77 -19.13 10.55
N ILE A 44 1.32 -18.84 11.76
CA ILE A 44 2.03 -17.98 12.74
C ILE A 44 3.48 -18.43 12.95
N ASP A 45 3.69 -19.74 13.13
CA ASP A 45 5.02 -20.28 13.44
C ASP A 45 5.97 -20.31 12.22
N PHE A 46 5.43 -20.18 11.00
CA PHE A 46 6.22 -20.13 9.77
C PHE A 46 7.14 -18.89 9.69
N TRP A 47 6.74 -17.80 10.34
CA TRP A 47 7.47 -16.53 10.26
C TRP A 47 8.76 -16.52 11.05
N HIS A 48 8.86 -17.29 12.13
CA HIS A 48 10.05 -17.30 13.01
C HIS A 48 10.54 -15.89 13.38
N ALA A 49 9.63 -14.93 13.55
CA ALA A 49 9.97 -13.54 13.84
C ALA A 49 10.76 -13.39 15.16
N GLU A 50 10.58 -14.33 16.10
CA GLU A 50 11.31 -14.41 17.37
C GLU A 50 12.84 -14.61 17.21
N ARG A 51 13.33 -14.97 16.02
CA ARG A 51 14.78 -15.00 15.73
C ARG A 51 15.39 -13.60 15.71
N SER A 52 14.58 -12.58 15.43
CA SER A 52 15.05 -11.21 15.49
C SER A 52 15.07 -10.70 16.93
N ARG A 53 16.22 -10.18 17.37
CA ARG A 53 16.33 -9.47 18.66
C ARG A 53 15.43 -8.24 18.79
N ASN A 54 14.91 -7.73 17.66
CA ASN A 54 14.06 -6.54 17.59
C ASN A 54 12.58 -6.87 17.65
N ALA A 55 12.19 -8.14 17.45
CA ALA A 55 10.79 -8.55 17.50
C ALA A 55 10.20 -8.40 18.91
N PRO A 56 8.91 -8.04 19.04
CA PRO A 56 8.27 -7.94 20.35
C PRO A 56 8.17 -9.32 21.02
N CYS A 57 8.38 -9.36 22.33
CA CYS A 57 8.29 -10.61 23.11
C CYS A 57 6.83 -11.00 23.42
N GLU A 58 5.93 -10.02 23.51
CA GLU A 58 4.56 -10.23 24.01
C GLU A 58 3.56 -10.56 22.89
N SER A 59 3.91 -10.30 21.63
CA SER A 59 3.07 -10.58 20.47
C SER A 59 3.84 -11.27 19.36
N LYS A 60 3.20 -12.22 18.68
CA LYS A 60 3.74 -12.80 17.45
C LYS A 60 3.37 -11.93 16.27
N THR A 61 4.31 -11.64 15.40
CA THR A 61 4.14 -10.76 14.24
C THR A 61 4.75 -11.35 12.99
N SER A 62 4.30 -10.86 11.82
CA SER A 62 5.06 -11.04 10.58
C SER A 62 6.35 -10.21 10.61
N GLY A 63 7.36 -10.62 9.83
CA GLY A 63 8.63 -9.90 9.69
C GLY A 63 8.69 -9.04 8.42
N VAL A 64 7.56 -8.75 7.77
CA VAL A 64 7.41 -7.88 6.60
C VAL A 64 6.48 -6.72 6.94
N VAL A 65 6.53 -5.67 6.13
CA VAL A 65 5.80 -4.41 6.34
C VAL A 65 4.61 -4.28 5.38
N GLN A 66 3.86 -3.17 5.50
CA GLN A 66 2.82 -2.74 4.57
C GLN A 66 3.05 -1.29 4.17
N PRO A 67 2.44 -0.79 3.07
CA PRO A 67 2.57 0.60 2.66
C PRO A 67 2.24 1.58 3.80
N PRO A 68 3.07 2.62 4.00
CA PRO A 68 3.07 3.44 5.22
C PRO A 68 1.96 4.51 5.25
N ILE A 69 0.70 4.12 5.26
CA ILE A 69 -0.48 5.01 5.33
C ILE A 69 -0.84 5.46 6.76
N HIS A 70 -0.08 5.03 7.77
CA HIS A 70 -0.49 5.13 9.18
C HIS A 70 -0.58 6.57 9.69
N ALA A 71 0.38 7.46 9.34
CA ALA A 71 0.32 8.88 9.74
C ALA A 71 -0.90 9.57 9.12
N THR A 72 -1.23 9.25 7.87
CA THR A 72 -2.44 9.73 7.20
C THR A 72 -3.70 9.25 7.93
N ALA A 73 -3.76 7.97 8.31
CA ALA A 73 -4.90 7.43 9.05
C ALA A 73 -5.07 8.08 10.43
N VAL A 74 -3.98 8.33 11.14
CA VAL A 74 -3.98 9.03 12.44
C VAL A 74 -4.48 10.46 12.29
N LEU A 75 -3.99 11.21 11.30
CA LEU A 75 -4.47 12.56 11.01
C LEU A 75 -5.96 12.59 10.60
N HIS A 76 -6.40 11.57 9.86
CA HIS A 76 -7.81 11.42 9.49
C HIS A 76 -8.72 11.21 10.72
N VAL A 77 -8.29 10.39 11.70
CA VAL A 77 -9.00 10.21 12.97
C VAL A 77 -9.09 11.52 13.73
N TYR A 78 -8.02 12.30 13.81
CA TYR A 78 -8.01 13.61 14.47
C TYR A 78 -9.01 14.60 13.87
N ARG A 79 -8.98 14.74 12.53
CA ARG A 79 -9.87 15.70 11.84
C ARG A 79 -11.35 15.43 12.05
N ARG A 80 -11.71 14.21 12.46
CA ARG A 80 -13.08 13.80 12.79
C ARG A 80 -13.33 13.67 14.29
N ALA A 81 -12.34 14.02 15.10
CA ALA A 81 -12.46 13.92 16.55
C ALA A 81 -13.50 14.90 17.10
N ARG A 82 -14.40 14.40 17.94
CA ARG A 82 -15.35 15.22 18.69
C ARG A 82 -14.71 15.88 19.91
N ASP A 83 -13.71 15.23 20.49
CA ASP A 83 -12.90 15.72 21.61
C ASP A 83 -11.47 15.94 21.12
N GLU A 84 -11.13 17.21 20.86
CA GLU A 84 -9.81 17.62 20.38
C GLU A 84 -8.71 17.36 21.41
N ALA A 85 -9.00 17.53 22.71
CA ALA A 85 -8.01 17.31 23.76
C ALA A 85 -7.64 15.83 23.89
N ALA A 86 -8.63 14.92 23.83
CA ALA A 86 -8.40 13.48 23.79
C ALA A 86 -7.62 13.07 22.52
N ALA A 87 -7.94 13.66 21.37
CA ALA A 87 -7.25 13.40 20.12
C ALA A 87 -5.79 13.87 20.15
N LYS A 88 -5.49 15.05 20.70
CA LYS A 88 -4.11 15.54 20.90
C LYS A 88 -3.32 14.63 21.83
N LYS A 89 -3.92 14.15 22.91
CA LYS A 89 -3.27 13.19 23.84
C LYS A 89 -2.95 11.87 23.13
N PHE A 90 -3.85 11.39 22.28
CA PHE A 90 -3.63 10.21 21.46
C PHE A 90 -2.47 10.42 20.49
N PHE A 91 -2.42 11.57 19.81
CA PHE A 91 -1.32 11.94 18.93
C PHE A 91 0.03 11.97 19.63
N GLY A 92 0.09 12.65 20.79
CA GLY A 92 1.33 12.75 21.56
C GLY A 92 1.93 11.37 21.93
N ARG A 93 1.07 10.36 22.11
CA ARG A 93 1.53 8.97 22.37
C ARG A 93 2.01 8.26 21.11
N LEU A 94 1.37 8.50 19.96
CA LEU A 94 1.68 7.83 18.72
C LEU A 94 2.80 8.50 17.91
N PHE A 95 3.00 9.80 18.07
CA PHE A 95 3.97 10.56 17.28
C PHE A 95 5.39 9.98 17.33
N PRO A 96 5.97 9.62 18.48
CA PRO A 96 7.27 8.99 18.54
C PRO A 96 7.30 7.63 17.83
N LYS A 97 6.22 6.83 17.92
CA LYS A 97 6.11 5.53 17.29
C LYS A 97 6.00 5.65 15.75
N LEU A 98 5.22 6.61 15.27
CA LEU A 98 5.13 6.95 13.84
C LEU A 98 6.50 7.43 13.31
N GLY A 99 7.16 8.30 14.06
CA GLY A 99 8.51 8.75 13.74
C GLY A 99 9.51 7.59 13.62
N ALA A 100 9.52 6.70 14.61
CA ALA A 100 10.37 5.51 14.60
C ALA A 100 10.09 4.58 13.42
N TRP A 101 8.80 4.45 13.01
CA TRP A 101 8.40 3.68 11.83
C TRP A 101 8.96 4.27 10.54
N HIS A 102 8.80 5.57 10.32
CA HIS A 102 9.32 6.23 9.13
C HIS A 102 10.86 6.22 9.11
N GLU A 103 11.48 6.45 10.28
CA GLU A 103 12.93 6.41 10.42
C GLU A 103 13.51 5.01 10.13
N TYR A 104 12.82 3.93 10.56
CA TYR A 104 13.18 2.56 10.19
C TYR A 104 13.24 2.41 8.68
N LEU A 105 12.21 2.86 7.96
CA LEU A 105 12.14 2.72 6.50
C LEU A 105 13.33 3.41 5.82
N TYR A 106 13.63 4.66 6.15
CA TYR A 106 14.75 5.36 5.52
C TYR A 106 16.11 4.83 5.96
N ARG A 107 16.28 4.43 7.20
CA ARG A 107 17.56 3.92 7.70
C ARG A 107 17.88 2.53 7.13
N GLU A 108 16.88 1.64 7.09
CA GLU A 108 17.11 0.24 6.75
C GLU A 108 16.85 -0.08 5.27
N ARG A 109 15.95 0.67 4.63
CA ARG A 109 15.48 0.41 3.27
C ARG A 109 15.91 1.46 2.24
N ASP A 110 16.68 2.47 2.67
CA ASP A 110 17.36 3.46 1.81
C ASP A 110 18.82 3.65 2.27
N PRO A 111 19.64 2.57 2.23
CA PRO A 111 20.99 2.61 2.79
C PRO A 111 21.94 3.57 2.08
N GLU A 112 21.68 3.89 0.82
CA GLU A 112 22.45 4.86 0.04
C GLU A 112 21.98 6.30 0.32
N GLY A 113 20.86 6.47 1.03
CA GLY A 113 20.31 7.77 1.38
C GLY A 113 19.87 8.58 0.16
N GLU A 114 19.36 7.94 -0.88
CA GLU A 114 18.86 8.65 -2.07
C GLU A 114 17.46 9.24 -1.89
N GLY A 115 16.71 8.76 -0.89
CA GLY A 115 15.33 9.18 -0.58
C GLY A 115 14.27 8.23 -1.12
N LEU A 116 14.66 7.07 -1.66
CA LEU A 116 13.78 6.02 -2.14
C LEU A 116 13.99 4.74 -1.35
N VAL A 117 12.93 4.28 -0.68
CA VAL A 117 12.95 3.02 0.05
C VAL A 117 12.59 1.86 -0.87
N TYR A 118 13.21 0.71 -0.66
CA TYR A 118 12.84 -0.51 -1.36
C TYR A 118 11.92 -1.41 -0.52
N ILE A 119 11.08 -2.17 -1.21
CA ILE A 119 10.39 -3.34 -0.68
C ILE A 119 11.19 -4.60 -1.01
N ARG A 120 11.08 -5.64 -0.17
CA ARG A 120 11.83 -6.89 -0.31
C ARG A 120 10.93 -8.12 -0.46
N HIS A 121 9.62 -7.92 -0.51
CA HIS A 121 8.62 -8.95 -0.69
C HIS A 121 7.41 -8.38 -1.43
N PRO A 122 6.80 -9.09 -2.38
CA PRO A 122 5.57 -8.62 -3.04
C PRO A 122 4.45 -8.23 -2.06
N TRP A 123 4.32 -8.92 -0.94
CA TRP A 123 3.32 -8.58 0.09
C TRP A 123 3.51 -7.21 0.73
N GLU A 124 4.74 -6.68 0.75
CA GLU A 124 5.00 -5.34 1.29
C GLU A 124 4.38 -4.22 0.45
N SER A 125 4.13 -4.47 -0.85
CA SER A 125 3.41 -3.54 -1.72
C SER A 125 1.90 -3.52 -1.48
N GLY A 126 1.34 -4.59 -0.92
CA GLY A 126 -0.10 -4.84 -0.87
C GLY A 126 -0.69 -5.31 -2.20
N MET A 127 0.14 -5.58 -3.22
CA MET A 127 -0.26 -5.98 -4.58
C MET A 127 0.37 -7.31 -4.97
N ASP A 128 0.09 -8.36 -4.22
CA ASP A 128 0.82 -9.64 -4.17
C ASP A 128 1.21 -10.23 -5.53
N ASN A 129 0.27 -10.34 -6.47
CA ASN A 129 0.48 -10.94 -7.79
C ASN A 129 0.39 -9.94 -8.94
N SER A 130 0.66 -8.66 -8.67
CA SER A 130 0.74 -7.66 -9.74
C SER A 130 1.71 -8.10 -10.84
N PRO A 131 1.38 -7.90 -12.12
CA PRO A 131 2.29 -8.18 -13.23
C PRO A 131 3.65 -7.48 -13.13
N ILE A 132 3.75 -6.40 -12.34
CA ILE A 132 5.03 -5.72 -12.07
C ILE A 132 6.08 -6.71 -11.55
N TRP A 133 5.67 -7.66 -10.71
CA TRP A 133 6.58 -8.58 -10.05
C TRP A 133 6.98 -9.77 -10.91
N ASP A 134 6.33 -10.02 -12.05
CA ASP A 134 6.53 -11.23 -12.85
C ASP A 134 8.02 -11.41 -13.23
N SER A 135 8.65 -10.42 -13.85
CA SER A 135 10.04 -10.50 -14.28
C SER A 135 11.03 -10.63 -13.12
N VAL A 136 10.75 -9.97 -11.99
CA VAL A 136 11.57 -10.06 -10.76
C VAL A 136 11.46 -11.45 -10.14
N MET A 137 10.24 -11.97 -10.01
CA MET A 137 9.97 -13.26 -9.39
C MET A 137 10.36 -14.43 -10.29
N GLU A 138 10.31 -14.30 -11.61
CA GLU A 138 10.75 -15.33 -12.55
C GLU A 138 12.26 -15.59 -12.50
N ARG A 139 13.06 -14.61 -12.10
CA ARG A 139 14.50 -14.84 -11.84
C ARG A 139 14.75 -15.77 -10.64
N LEU A 140 13.77 -15.89 -9.74
CA LEU A 140 13.85 -16.79 -8.61
C LEU A 140 13.45 -18.21 -9.04
N GLN A 141 14.42 -18.95 -9.55
CA GLN A 141 14.27 -20.36 -9.93
C GLN A 141 14.55 -21.22 -8.70
N LEU A 142 13.49 -21.81 -8.13
CA LEU A 142 13.59 -22.66 -6.92
C LEU A 142 13.72 -24.13 -7.31
N LEU A 143 14.67 -24.82 -6.68
CA LEU A 143 14.69 -26.28 -6.67
C LEU A 143 13.65 -26.80 -5.66
N PRO A 144 13.07 -27.99 -5.84
CA PRO A 144 12.04 -28.53 -4.96
C PRO A 144 12.44 -28.53 -3.47
N GLU A 145 13.71 -28.80 -3.15
CA GLU A 145 14.24 -28.79 -1.79
C GLU A 145 14.39 -27.42 -1.15
N GLN A 146 14.29 -26.35 -1.94
CA GLN A 146 14.33 -24.97 -1.47
C GLN A 146 12.95 -24.43 -1.10
N ILE A 147 11.88 -25.10 -1.57
CA ILE A 147 10.50 -24.72 -1.28
C ILE A 147 10.17 -25.16 0.16
N PRO A 148 9.87 -24.23 1.06
CA PRO A 148 9.50 -24.60 2.42
C PRO A 148 8.13 -25.26 2.45
N GLU A 149 7.90 -26.15 3.41
CA GLU A 149 6.57 -26.70 3.65
C GLU A 149 5.62 -25.61 4.16
N TYR A 150 4.51 -25.40 3.48
CA TYR A 150 3.45 -24.49 3.90
C TYR A 150 2.06 -25.02 3.49
N ARG A 151 1.01 -24.49 4.10
CA ARG A 151 -0.37 -24.83 3.77
C ARG A 151 -1.10 -23.58 3.32
N ARG A 152 -1.68 -23.59 2.14
CA ARG A 152 -2.58 -22.54 1.66
C ARG A 152 -3.88 -22.53 2.46
N ALA A 153 -4.24 -21.36 2.99
CA ALA A 153 -5.52 -21.13 3.67
C ALA A 153 -6.42 -20.14 2.90
N ASP A 154 -5.85 -19.39 1.98
CA ASP A 154 -6.51 -18.33 1.19
C ASP A 154 -7.63 -18.87 0.27
N THR A 155 -7.50 -20.12 -0.21
CA THR A 155 -8.50 -20.77 -1.08
C THR A 155 -9.70 -21.36 -0.35
N ARG A 156 -9.77 -21.23 0.97
CA ARG A 156 -10.92 -21.73 1.76
C ARG A 156 -12.17 -20.86 1.60
N PHE A 157 -11.98 -19.57 1.35
CA PHE A 157 -13.05 -18.57 1.31
C PHE A 157 -13.19 -17.89 -0.06
N VAL A 158 -12.22 -18.10 -0.95
CA VAL A 158 -12.16 -17.50 -2.27
C VAL A 158 -11.78 -18.59 -3.29
N ALA A 159 -12.34 -18.51 -4.50
CA ALA A 159 -12.01 -19.44 -5.58
C ALA A 159 -10.51 -19.41 -5.92
N ALA A 160 -9.92 -20.57 -6.19
CA ALA A 160 -8.48 -20.66 -6.47
C ALA A 160 -8.06 -19.86 -7.71
N GLU A 161 -8.97 -19.74 -8.68
CA GLU A 161 -8.78 -18.97 -9.92
C GLU A 161 -8.59 -17.47 -9.66
N ASP A 162 -9.17 -16.97 -8.56
CA ASP A 162 -9.11 -15.56 -8.15
C ASP A 162 -7.84 -15.23 -7.37
N ARG A 163 -7.01 -16.22 -7.05
CA ARG A 163 -5.78 -16.06 -6.24
C ARG A 163 -4.50 -16.31 -7.06
N PRO A 164 -3.33 -15.90 -6.55
CA PRO A 164 -2.05 -16.25 -7.15
C PRO A 164 -1.87 -17.76 -7.30
N LEU A 165 -1.11 -18.18 -8.32
CA LEU A 165 -0.78 -19.59 -8.57
C LEU A 165 0.17 -20.14 -7.49
N ASP A 166 0.19 -21.47 -7.29
CA ASP A 166 1.07 -22.14 -6.32
C ASP A 166 2.54 -21.75 -6.50
N ALA A 167 3.02 -21.69 -7.73
CA ALA A 167 4.39 -21.27 -8.04
C ALA A 167 4.74 -19.85 -7.56
N ALA A 168 3.76 -18.95 -7.44
CA ALA A 168 3.97 -17.64 -6.85
C ALA A 168 4.09 -17.76 -5.31
N TYR A 169 3.23 -18.56 -4.68
CA TYR A 169 3.27 -18.80 -3.24
C TYR A 169 4.55 -19.54 -2.81
N ASP A 170 5.08 -20.47 -3.61
CA ASP A 170 6.37 -21.10 -3.37
C ASP A 170 7.48 -20.06 -3.22
N ARG A 171 7.51 -19.08 -4.11
CA ARG A 171 8.48 -17.98 -4.07
C ARG A 171 8.24 -17.02 -2.90
N PHE A 172 6.97 -16.72 -2.59
CA PHE A 172 6.63 -15.91 -1.41
C PHE A 172 7.07 -16.60 -0.12
N ALA A 173 6.76 -17.87 0.06
CA ALA A 173 7.18 -18.65 1.21
C ALA A 173 8.71 -18.76 1.30
N TYR A 174 9.39 -18.96 0.19
CA TYR A 174 10.86 -18.94 0.13
C TYR A 174 11.44 -17.62 0.63
N LEU A 175 10.90 -16.47 0.19
CA LEU A 175 11.39 -15.16 0.64
C LEU A 175 11.21 -14.98 2.16
N VAL A 176 10.07 -15.38 2.73
CA VAL A 176 9.86 -15.34 4.19
C VAL A 176 10.90 -16.20 4.91
N LYS A 177 11.14 -17.43 4.44
CA LYS A 177 12.18 -18.30 4.99
C LYS A 177 13.56 -17.67 4.85
N PHE A 178 13.88 -17.06 3.72
CA PHE A 178 15.14 -16.37 3.45
C PHE A 178 15.39 -15.24 4.47
N PHE A 179 14.34 -14.51 4.87
CA PHE A 179 14.43 -13.46 5.89
C PHE A 179 14.61 -14.03 7.30
N ALA A 180 13.86 -15.07 7.64
CA ALA A 180 13.95 -15.74 8.92
C ALA A 180 15.34 -16.37 9.14
N ASP A 181 15.93 -16.99 8.11
CA ASP A 181 17.28 -17.57 8.15
C ASP A 181 18.39 -16.51 8.31
N ARG A 182 18.05 -15.23 8.13
CA ARG A 182 18.91 -14.07 8.35
C ARG A 182 18.52 -13.26 9.59
N ASP A 183 17.72 -13.86 10.49
CA ASP A 183 17.26 -13.25 11.74
C ASP A 183 16.56 -11.90 11.55
N TYR A 184 15.99 -11.66 10.35
CA TYR A 184 15.40 -10.39 9.91
C TYR A 184 16.37 -9.19 10.02
N ASP A 185 17.67 -9.44 9.91
CA ASP A 185 18.69 -8.40 9.82
C ASP A 185 18.71 -7.82 8.40
N GLU A 186 18.42 -6.54 8.26
CA GLU A 186 18.25 -5.90 6.94
C GLU A 186 19.54 -5.90 6.10
N ALA A 187 20.70 -5.73 6.73
CA ALA A 187 21.97 -5.75 6.01
C ALA A 187 22.23 -7.16 5.44
N ARG A 188 22.01 -8.20 6.25
CA ARG A 188 22.13 -9.60 5.82
C ARG A 188 21.09 -10.01 4.78
N ILE A 189 19.87 -9.46 4.87
CA ILE A 189 18.82 -9.70 3.87
C ILE A 189 19.19 -9.04 2.55
N ARG A 190 19.58 -7.77 2.57
CA ARG A 190 19.97 -7.04 1.37
C ARG A 190 21.09 -7.75 0.60
N GLU A 191 22.02 -8.38 1.32
CA GLU A 191 23.04 -9.21 0.73
C GLU A 191 22.42 -10.49 0.13
N GLY A 192 22.13 -10.45 -1.17
CA GLY A 192 21.63 -11.59 -1.94
C GLY A 192 20.10 -11.78 -1.92
N CYS A 193 19.31 -10.82 -1.44
CA CYS A 193 17.86 -10.86 -1.62
C CYS A 193 17.51 -10.75 -3.12
N PRO A 194 16.75 -11.70 -3.67
CA PRO A 194 16.43 -11.69 -5.10
C PRO A 194 15.32 -10.69 -5.46
N PHE A 195 14.62 -10.15 -4.48
CA PHE A 195 13.55 -9.19 -4.65
C PHE A 195 13.86 -7.92 -3.84
N LEU A 196 14.36 -6.89 -4.51
CA LEU A 196 14.58 -5.55 -3.96
C LEU A 196 14.09 -4.55 -5.00
N VAL A 197 12.94 -3.92 -4.73
CA VAL A 197 12.28 -3.01 -5.67
C VAL A 197 11.94 -1.69 -5.00
N GLN A 198 12.32 -0.59 -5.62
CA GLN A 198 11.82 0.74 -5.25
C GLN A 198 10.43 0.91 -5.86
N ASP A 199 9.43 0.61 -5.06
CA ASP A 199 8.02 0.59 -5.43
C ASP A 199 7.44 2.01 -5.42
N VAL A 200 6.76 2.38 -6.50
CA VAL A 200 6.17 3.72 -6.69
C VAL A 200 5.06 3.98 -5.67
N LEU A 201 4.14 3.03 -5.49
CA LEU A 201 3.04 3.16 -4.52
C LEU A 201 3.57 3.35 -3.10
N PHE A 202 4.51 2.50 -2.69
CA PHE A 202 5.10 2.54 -1.35
C PHE A 202 5.77 3.88 -1.07
N ASN A 203 6.62 4.36 -1.99
CA ASN A 203 7.31 5.64 -1.84
C ASN A 203 6.38 6.84 -1.92
N ALA A 204 5.34 6.82 -2.77
CA ALA A 204 4.32 7.86 -2.81
C ALA A 204 3.53 7.94 -1.50
N LEU A 205 3.15 6.80 -0.93
CA LEU A 205 2.47 6.76 0.37
C LEU A 205 3.37 7.19 1.52
N LEU A 206 4.67 6.84 1.49
CA LEU A 206 5.64 7.29 2.49
C LEU A 206 5.85 8.82 2.42
N CYS A 207 6.02 9.37 1.22
CA CYS A 207 6.10 10.81 1.00
C CYS A 207 4.87 11.54 1.58
N ARG A 208 3.67 11.03 1.28
CA ARG A 208 2.43 11.58 1.83
C ARG A 208 2.35 11.43 3.35
N ALA A 209 2.76 10.29 3.88
CA ALA A 209 2.75 10.03 5.31
C ALA A 209 3.71 10.96 6.07
N ASP A 210 4.89 11.30 5.49
CA ASP A 210 5.80 12.30 6.06
C ASP A 210 5.18 13.70 6.05
N GLN A 211 4.47 14.10 4.98
CA GLN A 211 3.72 15.36 4.94
C GLN A 211 2.64 15.41 6.04
N ASP A 212 1.94 14.31 6.25
CA ASP A 212 0.89 14.24 7.28
C ASP A 212 1.48 14.16 8.70
N LEU A 213 2.63 13.49 8.87
CA LEU A 213 3.38 13.47 10.13
C LEU A 213 3.94 14.85 10.49
N ALA A 214 4.39 15.63 9.50
CA ALA A 214 4.79 17.02 9.68
C ALA A 214 3.62 17.90 10.19
N ARG A 215 2.41 17.69 9.68
CA ARG A 215 1.20 18.36 10.17
C ARG A 215 0.88 17.95 11.60
N ILE A 216 1.02 16.67 11.95
CA ILE A 216 0.86 16.18 13.32
C ILE A 216 1.90 16.85 14.24
N ALA A 217 3.16 16.95 13.82
CA ALA A 217 4.20 17.66 14.55
C ALA A 217 3.80 19.10 14.88
N GLY A 218 3.35 19.86 13.87
CA GLY A 218 2.87 21.24 14.07
C GLY A 218 1.69 21.34 15.03
N LEU A 219 0.73 20.40 14.99
CA LEU A 219 -0.40 20.35 15.92
C LEU A 219 0.03 20.06 17.38
N LEU A 220 1.14 19.37 17.56
CA LEU A 220 1.74 19.06 18.87
C LEU A 220 2.71 20.15 19.36
N GLY A 221 3.09 21.10 18.50
CA GLY A 221 4.10 22.13 18.83
C GLY A 221 5.54 21.64 18.60
N GLU A 222 5.73 20.53 17.90
CA GLU A 222 7.03 20.01 17.50
C GLU A 222 7.48 20.63 16.15
N ASP A 223 8.79 20.58 15.84
CA ASP A 223 9.32 21.12 14.59
C ASP A 223 8.96 20.22 13.39
N PRO A 224 8.17 20.69 12.40
CA PRO A 224 7.80 19.90 11.23
C PRO A 224 8.88 19.82 10.16
N LYS A 225 9.88 20.72 10.18
CA LYS A 225 10.84 20.91 9.09
C LYS A 225 11.62 19.65 8.71
N PRO A 226 12.13 18.82 9.63
CA PRO A 226 12.85 17.60 9.25
C PRO A 226 11.98 16.62 8.44
N LEU A 227 10.68 16.54 8.78
CA LEU A 227 9.72 15.68 8.09
C LEU A 227 9.35 16.24 6.70
N GLU A 228 9.18 17.56 6.60
CA GLU A 228 8.95 18.23 5.32
C GLU A 228 10.15 18.10 4.38
N GLU A 229 11.38 18.19 4.91
CA GLU A 229 12.61 18.00 4.14
C GLU A 229 12.72 16.58 3.61
N ARG A 230 12.38 15.59 4.44
CA ARG A 230 12.36 14.19 4.05
C ARG A 230 11.33 13.92 2.95
N ALA A 231 10.10 14.42 3.10
CA ALA A 231 9.08 14.32 2.07
C ALA A 231 9.52 14.95 0.74
N ARG A 232 10.14 16.15 0.78
CA ARG A 232 10.69 16.82 -0.41
C ARG A 232 11.80 16.02 -1.08
N LYS A 233 12.69 15.39 -0.29
CA LYS A 233 13.77 14.54 -0.80
C LYS A 233 13.19 13.33 -1.54
N THR A 234 12.20 12.63 -0.94
CA THR A 234 11.53 11.50 -1.60
C THR A 234 10.82 11.93 -2.88
N ALA A 235 10.08 13.04 -2.85
CA ALA A 235 9.41 13.56 -4.05
C ALA A 235 10.42 13.89 -5.17
N HIS A 236 11.55 14.52 -4.84
CA HIS A 236 12.60 14.81 -5.79
C HIS A 236 13.20 13.53 -6.39
N ALA A 237 13.57 12.57 -5.55
CA ALA A 237 14.15 11.30 -5.99
C ALA A 237 13.19 10.50 -6.89
N MET A 238 11.89 10.48 -6.58
CA MET A 238 10.88 9.87 -7.45
C MET A 238 10.81 10.57 -8.81
N ASN A 239 10.83 11.90 -8.83
CA ASN A 239 10.79 12.68 -10.07
C ASN A 239 12.02 12.46 -10.95
N GLU A 240 13.21 12.28 -10.36
CA GLU A 240 14.45 12.09 -11.09
C GLU A 240 14.67 10.65 -11.58
N LYS A 241 14.28 9.66 -10.77
CA LYS A 241 14.63 8.26 -11.05
C LYS A 241 13.48 7.43 -11.61
N LEU A 242 12.25 7.68 -11.14
CA LEU A 242 11.12 6.80 -11.43
C LEU A 242 10.20 7.34 -12.54
N TRP A 243 10.34 8.60 -12.93
CA TRP A 243 9.49 9.19 -13.96
C TRP A 243 9.85 8.69 -15.36
N ASP A 244 8.86 8.14 -16.06
CA ASP A 244 8.95 7.79 -17.48
C ASP A 244 8.35 8.92 -18.35
N GLU A 245 9.26 9.65 -18.99
CA GLU A 245 8.88 10.78 -19.86
C GLU A 245 8.12 10.32 -21.12
N GLU A 246 8.37 9.13 -21.63
CA GLU A 246 7.70 8.63 -22.84
C GLU A 246 6.22 8.34 -22.57
N HIS A 247 5.90 7.67 -21.49
CA HIS A 247 4.53 7.20 -21.18
C HIS A 247 3.77 8.08 -20.20
N GLY A 248 4.41 9.07 -19.58
CA GLY A 248 3.76 9.98 -18.63
C GLY A 248 3.29 9.30 -17.36
N ILE A 249 4.12 8.42 -16.80
CA ILE A 249 3.83 7.58 -15.64
C ILE A 249 5.11 7.36 -14.83
N TYR A 250 5.01 7.03 -13.55
CA TYR A 250 6.16 6.55 -12.76
C TYR A 250 6.32 5.05 -12.93
N LEU A 251 7.55 4.55 -12.91
CA LEU A 251 7.87 3.12 -13.01
C LEU A 251 8.62 2.66 -11.77
N ASP A 252 8.28 1.48 -11.28
CA ASP A 252 9.03 0.80 -10.23
C ASP A 252 10.43 0.47 -10.72
N PHE A 253 11.41 0.46 -9.82
CA PHE A 253 12.81 0.23 -10.17
C PHE A 253 13.36 -1.02 -9.49
N ASP A 254 13.80 -1.98 -10.28
CA ASP A 254 14.45 -3.19 -9.81
C ASP A 254 15.93 -2.92 -9.49
N LEU A 255 16.27 -2.94 -8.21
CA LEU A 255 17.64 -2.68 -7.76
C LEU A 255 18.63 -3.78 -8.17
N ALA A 256 18.18 -5.03 -8.28
CA ALA A 256 19.04 -6.14 -8.67
C ALA A 256 19.36 -6.13 -10.17
N ALA A 257 18.41 -5.73 -11.01
CA ALA A 257 18.62 -5.58 -12.46
C ALA A 257 19.17 -4.21 -12.84
N GLY A 258 19.04 -3.19 -11.95
CA GLY A 258 19.47 -1.84 -12.21
C GLY A 258 18.64 -1.11 -13.29
N CYS A 259 17.36 -1.45 -13.43
CA CYS A 259 16.50 -0.88 -14.47
C CYS A 259 15.04 -0.72 -14.02
N PRO A 260 14.26 0.20 -14.66
CA PRO A 260 12.84 0.32 -14.42
C PRO A 260 12.07 -0.91 -14.92
N LEU A 261 10.97 -1.23 -14.23
CA LEU A 261 10.04 -2.29 -14.60
C LEU A 261 9.01 -1.71 -15.57
N GLN A 262 9.09 -2.10 -16.85
CA GLN A 262 8.23 -1.60 -17.94
C GLN A 262 6.84 -2.25 -17.90
N VAL A 263 6.11 -2.03 -16.79
CA VAL A 263 4.77 -2.56 -16.55
C VAL A 263 3.87 -1.44 -16.06
N TYR A 264 2.76 -1.19 -16.77
CA TYR A 264 1.89 -0.04 -16.51
C TYR A 264 0.69 -0.45 -15.66
N VAL A 265 0.70 -0.02 -14.41
CA VAL A 265 -0.36 -0.30 -13.41
C VAL A 265 -0.92 0.99 -12.83
N ALA A 266 -2.17 0.95 -12.39
CA ALA A 266 -2.81 2.13 -11.77
C ALA A 266 -2.05 2.66 -10.52
N PRO A 267 -1.46 1.82 -9.67
CA PRO A 267 -0.60 2.28 -8.58
C PRO A 267 0.56 3.19 -8.98
N ASN A 268 1.07 3.08 -10.19
CA ASN A 268 2.11 3.96 -10.73
C ASN A 268 1.62 5.42 -10.95
N LEU A 269 0.32 5.67 -10.85
CA LEU A 269 -0.30 6.99 -10.93
C LEU A 269 -0.65 7.58 -9.55
N VAL A 270 -0.42 6.83 -8.47
CA VAL A 270 -0.65 7.29 -7.09
C VAL A 270 0.29 8.42 -6.62
N PRO A 271 1.44 8.73 -7.24
CA PRO A 271 2.20 9.96 -6.93
C PRO A 271 1.37 11.25 -6.97
N LEU A 272 0.26 11.31 -7.73
CA LEU A 272 -0.73 12.39 -7.68
C LEU A 272 -1.27 12.60 -6.25
N TYR A 273 -1.49 11.53 -5.48
CA TYR A 273 -2.00 11.59 -4.10
C TYR A 273 -1.05 12.33 -3.15
N ALA A 274 0.23 12.19 -3.35
CA ALA A 274 1.26 12.83 -2.53
C ALA A 274 1.70 14.21 -3.06
N ALA A 275 1.11 14.69 -4.16
CA ALA A 275 1.51 15.91 -4.87
C ALA A 275 3.01 15.91 -5.24
N ILE A 276 3.49 14.78 -5.76
CA ILE A 276 4.88 14.60 -6.20
C ILE A 276 5.14 15.21 -7.58
N PRO A 277 4.31 14.94 -8.64
CA PRO A 277 4.51 15.55 -9.94
C PRO A 277 4.27 17.07 -9.92
N ASP A 278 4.95 17.79 -10.78
CA ASP A 278 4.56 19.14 -11.15
C ASP A 278 3.27 19.14 -11.98
N GLU A 279 2.72 20.32 -12.29
CA GLU A 279 1.46 20.43 -13.03
C GLU A 279 1.54 19.80 -14.43
N GLY A 280 2.68 19.89 -15.11
CA GLY A 280 2.90 19.32 -16.44
C GLY A 280 2.88 17.78 -16.40
N ARG A 281 3.62 17.19 -15.47
CA ARG A 281 3.62 15.73 -15.24
C ARG A 281 2.25 15.23 -14.75
N ALA A 282 1.60 15.99 -13.87
CA ALA A 282 0.25 15.65 -13.41
C ALA A 282 -0.76 15.61 -14.57
N ALA A 283 -0.73 16.59 -15.48
CA ALA A 283 -1.57 16.59 -16.66
C ALA A 283 -1.33 15.37 -17.57
N ARG A 284 -0.09 14.93 -17.72
CA ARG A 284 0.25 13.72 -18.47
C ARG A 284 -0.26 12.45 -17.78
N MET A 285 -0.13 12.35 -16.46
CA MET A 285 -0.68 11.23 -15.67
C MET A 285 -2.20 11.16 -15.80
N VAL A 286 -2.89 12.29 -15.80
CA VAL A 286 -4.34 12.34 -16.04
C VAL A 286 -4.68 11.86 -17.45
N SER A 287 -3.94 12.29 -18.47
CA SER A 287 -4.11 11.77 -19.82
C SER A 287 -3.89 10.26 -19.90
N THR A 288 -2.94 9.73 -19.13
CA THR A 288 -2.71 8.27 -19.01
C THR A 288 -3.90 7.57 -18.36
N LEU A 289 -4.50 8.14 -17.30
CA LEU A 289 -5.73 7.61 -16.69
C LEU A 289 -6.92 7.59 -17.66
N GLU A 290 -7.01 8.59 -18.53
CA GLU A 290 -8.09 8.75 -19.50
C GLU A 290 -7.90 7.87 -20.75
N ASN A 291 -6.71 7.31 -20.96
CA ASN A 291 -6.46 6.44 -22.12
C ASN A 291 -7.30 5.15 -22.05
N ALA A 292 -7.37 4.45 -23.19
CA ALA A 292 -8.19 3.24 -23.29
C ALA A 292 -7.70 2.08 -22.39
N GLY A 293 -6.45 2.08 -21.93
CA GLY A 293 -5.89 1.07 -21.04
C GLY A 293 -6.46 1.17 -19.61
N PHE A 294 -6.59 2.39 -19.08
CA PHE A 294 -7.16 2.65 -17.77
C PHE A 294 -8.62 3.08 -17.79
N GLY A 295 -9.08 3.69 -18.91
CA GLY A 295 -10.49 3.87 -19.25
C GLY A 295 -11.27 4.85 -18.40
N LEU A 296 -10.62 5.85 -17.77
CA LEU A 296 -11.31 6.83 -16.94
C LEU A 296 -12.34 7.66 -17.72
N SER A 297 -12.12 7.91 -19.00
CA SER A 297 -13.04 8.64 -19.88
C SER A 297 -14.08 7.76 -20.59
N ASP A 298 -14.00 6.43 -20.49
CA ASP A 298 -14.94 5.52 -21.16
C ASP A 298 -16.12 5.19 -20.25
N GLU A 299 -17.30 5.73 -20.54
CA GLU A 299 -18.52 5.52 -19.75
C GLU A 299 -19.02 4.07 -19.72
N ARG A 300 -18.58 3.24 -20.68
CA ARG A 300 -18.96 1.81 -20.77
C ARG A 300 -18.15 0.92 -19.84
N LEU A 301 -17.16 1.49 -19.18
CA LEU A 301 -16.20 0.75 -18.38
C LEU A 301 -16.26 1.16 -16.92
N THR A 302 -15.91 0.26 -16.06
CA THR A 302 -15.69 0.51 -14.63
C THR A 302 -14.22 0.87 -14.44
N PRO A 303 -13.86 2.16 -14.33
CA PRO A 303 -12.47 2.57 -14.12
C PRO A 303 -12.12 2.49 -12.62
N VAL A 304 -10.87 2.46 -12.21
CA VAL A 304 -9.66 2.24 -13.00
C VAL A 304 -9.18 0.82 -12.69
N PRO A 305 -8.87 0.00 -13.70
CA PRO A 305 -8.31 -1.33 -13.48
C PRO A 305 -6.93 -1.24 -12.84
N SER A 306 -6.56 -2.23 -12.04
CA SER A 306 -5.24 -2.28 -11.39
C SER A 306 -4.07 -2.39 -12.37
N TYR A 307 -4.31 -2.91 -13.56
CA TYR A 307 -3.33 -3.09 -14.63
C TYR A 307 -3.93 -2.66 -15.97
N ASP A 308 -3.10 -2.11 -16.85
CA ASP A 308 -3.51 -1.72 -18.20
C ASP A 308 -4.20 -2.88 -18.93
N ARG A 309 -5.41 -2.63 -19.44
CA ARG A 309 -6.25 -3.65 -20.10
C ARG A 309 -5.64 -4.23 -21.37
N TYR A 310 -4.72 -3.52 -21.99
CA TYR A 310 -3.98 -3.99 -23.17
C TYR A 310 -2.67 -4.70 -22.80
N GLY A 311 -2.32 -4.74 -21.54
CA GLY A 311 -1.17 -5.49 -21.06
C GLY A 311 -1.38 -7.00 -21.27
N PHE A 312 -0.35 -7.72 -21.69
CA PHE A 312 -0.44 -9.14 -22.06
C PHE A 312 -0.88 -10.04 -20.88
N ALA A 313 -0.64 -9.61 -19.64
CA ALA A 313 -0.98 -10.33 -18.42
C ALA A 313 -2.35 -9.92 -17.84
N PHE A 314 -3.13 -9.11 -18.56
CA PHE A 314 -4.43 -8.64 -18.08
C PHE A 314 -5.43 -9.79 -17.91
N PHE A 315 -6.02 -9.82 -16.73
CA PHE A 315 -7.08 -10.77 -16.40
C PHE A 315 -8.12 -10.08 -15.49
N PRO A 316 -9.36 -9.86 -15.97
CA PRO A 316 -10.32 -8.95 -15.33
C PRO A 316 -10.82 -9.39 -13.94
N THR A 317 -10.62 -10.67 -13.57
CA THR A 317 -11.10 -11.23 -12.29
C THR A 317 -9.99 -11.77 -11.40
N ARG A 318 -8.70 -11.68 -11.83
CA ARG A 318 -7.60 -12.29 -11.08
C ARG A 318 -6.83 -11.28 -10.23
N TYR A 319 -7.28 -11.05 -9.01
CA TYR A 319 -6.60 -10.35 -7.93
C TYR A 319 -5.98 -9.00 -8.37
N TRP A 320 -4.66 -8.84 -8.48
CA TRP A 320 -4.00 -7.59 -8.90
C TRP A 320 -3.63 -7.55 -10.39
N ARG A 321 -4.20 -8.41 -11.22
CA ARG A 321 -3.87 -8.52 -12.67
C ARG A 321 -4.91 -7.86 -13.58
N GLY A 322 -5.74 -6.96 -13.07
CA GLY A 322 -6.76 -6.27 -13.86
C GLY A 322 -7.95 -5.73 -13.11
N PRO A 323 -8.45 -6.38 -12.04
CA PRO A 323 -9.63 -5.89 -11.30
C PRO A 323 -9.50 -4.46 -10.80
N VAL A 324 -10.65 -3.84 -10.57
CA VAL A 324 -10.78 -2.53 -9.93
C VAL A 324 -10.70 -2.70 -8.42
N TRP A 325 -9.79 -1.98 -7.79
CA TRP A 325 -9.60 -1.95 -6.34
C TRP A 325 -10.01 -0.59 -5.77
N VAL A 326 -10.91 -0.60 -4.78
CA VAL A 326 -11.46 0.63 -4.19
C VAL A 326 -10.36 1.48 -3.54
N ASN A 327 -9.36 0.88 -2.91
CA ASN A 327 -8.25 1.62 -2.28
C ASN A 327 -7.40 2.40 -3.30
N ILE A 328 -7.06 1.82 -4.44
CA ILE A 328 -6.30 2.51 -5.49
C ILE A 328 -7.15 3.62 -6.08
N ASN A 329 -8.42 3.34 -6.40
CA ASN A 329 -9.33 4.34 -6.94
C ASN A 329 -9.59 5.49 -5.96
N TRP A 330 -9.64 5.21 -4.66
CA TRP A 330 -9.73 6.25 -3.63
C TRP A 330 -8.46 7.14 -3.61
N LEU A 331 -7.27 6.55 -3.69
CA LEU A 331 -6.01 7.29 -3.73
C LEU A 331 -5.94 8.16 -5.00
N LEU A 332 -6.31 7.63 -6.15
CA LEU A 332 -6.35 8.37 -7.42
C LEU A 332 -7.37 9.51 -7.36
N MET A 333 -8.57 9.26 -6.86
CA MET A 333 -9.60 10.29 -6.65
C MET A 333 -9.06 11.45 -5.80
N ARG A 334 -8.42 11.13 -4.66
CA ARG A 334 -7.81 12.15 -3.79
C ARG A 334 -6.66 12.89 -4.46
N GLY A 335 -5.88 12.20 -5.29
CA GLY A 335 -4.83 12.81 -6.10
C GLY A 335 -5.39 13.81 -7.13
N LEU A 336 -6.40 13.40 -7.88
CA LEU A 336 -7.07 14.24 -8.87
C LEU A 336 -7.67 15.51 -8.24
N GLN A 337 -8.34 15.40 -7.08
CA GLN A 337 -8.85 16.55 -6.32
C GLN A 337 -7.75 17.54 -5.96
N ARG A 338 -6.55 17.07 -5.62
CA ARG A 338 -5.42 17.96 -5.24
C ARG A 338 -4.90 18.82 -6.38
N TYR A 339 -5.07 18.35 -7.62
CA TYR A 339 -4.67 19.07 -8.81
C TYR A 339 -5.85 19.76 -9.52
N GLY A 340 -7.06 19.77 -8.91
CA GLY A 340 -8.23 20.44 -9.46
C GLY A 340 -8.92 19.70 -10.61
N TYR A 341 -8.63 18.43 -10.83
CA TYR A 341 -9.31 17.57 -11.81
C TYR A 341 -10.62 17.02 -11.24
N GLU A 342 -11.57 17.93 -10.97
CA GLU A 342 -12.81 17.63 -10.24
C GLU A 342 -13.73 16.66 -10.99
N GLU A 343 -13.80 16.74 -12.32
CA GLU A 343 -14.63 15.87 -13.14
C GLU A 343 -14.15 14.42 -13.09
N GLN A 344 -12.85 14.21 -13.23
CA GLN A 344 -12.22 12.89 -13.14
C GLN A 344 -12.34 12.31 -11.71
N ALA A 345 -12.16 13.15 -10.72
CA ALA A 345 -12.35 12.76 -9.31
C ALA A 345 -13.80 12.38 -9.04
N ARG A 346 -14.77 13.14 -9.56
CA ARG A 346 -16.20 12.84 -9.46
C ARG A 346 -16.53 11.49 -10.10
N ARG A 347 -15.97 11.20 -11.27
CA ARG A 347 -16.16 9.91 -11.95
C ARG A 347 -15.70 8.74 -11.07
N LEU A 348 -14.51 8.83 -10.46
CA LEU A 348 -14.03 7.79 -9.55
C LEU A 348 -14.89 7.67 -8.28
N ARG A 349 -15.34 8.81 -7.74
CA ARG A 349 -16.27 8.84 -6.61
C ARG A 349 -17.55 8.06 -6.91
N GLU A 350 -18.17 8.36 -8.05
CA GLU A 350 -19.40 7.69 -8.49
C GLU A 350 -19.19 6.20 -8.73
N THR A 351 -18.06 5.82 -9.31
CA THR A 351 -17.67 4.41 -9.50
C THR A 351 -17.58 3.68 -8.15
N ILE A 352 -16.86 4.22 -7.17
CA ILE A 352 -16.74 3.61 -5.84
C ILE A 352 -18.12 3.44 -5.19
N LEU A 353 -18.96 4.47 -5.26
CA LEU A 353 -20.30 4.43 -4.67
C LEU A 353 -21.19 3.40 -5.36
N SER A 354 -21.25 3.37 -6.69
CA SER A 354 -22.11 2.43 -7.43
C SER A 354 -21.67 1.00 -7.23
N LEU A 355 -20.38 0.69 -7.35
CA LEU A 355 -19.86 -0.67 -7.12
C LEU A 355 -20.28 -1.22 -5.75
N CYS A 356 -20.06 -0.43 -4.69
CA CYS A 356 -20.39 -0.86 -3.34
C CYS A 356 -21.90 -0.93 -3.07
N THR A 357 -22.70 -0.03 -3.68
CA THR A 357 -24.16 -0.02 -3.52
C THR A 357 -24.82 -1.17 -4.27
N ASP A 358 -24.36 -1.45 -5.49
CA ASP A 358 -25.00 -2.41 -6.39
C ASP A 358 -24.55 -3.85 -6.12
N GLN A 359 -23.28 -4.04 -5.74
CA GLN A 359 -22.68 -5.36 -5.55
C GLN A 359 -22.44 -5.72 -4.08
N GLY A 360 -22.19 -4.75 -3.20
CA GLY A 360 -21.75 -4.97 -1.82
C GLY A 360 -20.26 -4.69 -1.65
N PHE A 361 -19.70 -5.07 -0.49
CA PHE A 361 -18.32 -4.74 -0.11
C PHE A 361 -17.36 -5.87 -0.47
N TYR A 362 -17.19 -6.10 -1.77
CA TYR A 362 -16.24 -7.09 -2.28
C TYR A 362 -14.79 -6.61 -2.16
N GLU A 363 -13.87 -7.55 -2.22
CA GLU A 363 -12.43 -7.29 -2.17
C GLU A 363 -11.99 -6.48 -3.39
N TYR A 364 -12.48 -6.84 -4.58
CA TYR A 364 -12.26 -6.13 -5.85
C TYR A 364 -13.40 -6.41 -6.84
N TYR A 365 -13.39 -5.73 -7.98
CA TYR A 365 -14.47 -5.79 -8.96
C TYR A 365 -13.92 -5.96 -10.39
N ASP A 366 -14.64 -6.68 -11.23
CA ASP A 366 -14.36 -6.82 -12.65
C ASP A 366 -14.51 -5.45 -13.36
N PRO A 367 -13.49 -4.94 -14.07
CA PRO A 367 -13.55 -3.64 -14.75
C PRO A 367 -14.51 -3.59 -15.93
N THR A 368 -14.99 -4.74 -16.45
CA THR A 368 -15.89 -4.83 -17.60
C THR A 368 -17.35 -4.95 -17.18
N THR A 369 -17.62 -5.76 -16.18
CA THR A 369 -19.00 -6.09 -15.75
C THR A 369 -19.41 -5.38 -14.47
N GLY A 370 -18.46 -4.91 -13.66
CA GLY A 370 -18.68 -4.36 -12.32
C GLY A 370 -18.95 -5.42 -11.26
N PHE A 371 -18.98 -6.73 -11.58
CA PHE A 371 -19.22 -7.77 -10.59
C PHE A 371 -18.12 -7.86 -9.53
N GLY A 372 -18.55 -8.09 -8.28
CA GLY A 372 -17.64 -8.27 -7.15
C GLY A 372 -16.99 -9.64 -7.13
N HIS A 373 -15.71 -9.67 -6.72
CA HIS A 373 -14.88 -10.86 -6.60
C HIS A 373 -14.06 -10.86 -5.30
N GLY A 374 -13.45 -11.98 -4.98
CA GLY A 374 -12.72 -12.17 -3.73
C GLY A 374 -13.66 -12.32 -2.53
N SER A 375 -13.29 -11.76 -1.38
CA SER A 375 -14.15 -11.75 -0.19
C SER A 375 -15.34 -10.78 -0.35
N ASP A 376 -16.54 -11.19 0.05
CA ASP A 376 -17.78 -10.43 -0.05
C ASP A 376 -18.08 -9.52 1.16
N LEU A 377 -17.26 -9.58 2.22
CA LEU A 377 -17.36 -8.75 3.42
C LEU A 377 -16.02 -8.07 3.72
N PHE A 378 -15.51 -7.35 2.72
CA PHE A 378 -14.16 -6.81 2.78
C PHE A 378 -14.14 -5.44 3.49
N SER A 379 -13.57 -5.42 4.68
CA SER A 379 -13.56 -4.23 5.56
C SER A 379 -12.83 -3.02 4.95
N TRP A 380 -11.83 -3.24 4.13
CA TRP A 380 -11.09 -2.19 3.43
C TRP A 380 -12.00 -1.40 2.48
N THR A 381 -12.73 -2.10 1.62
CA THR A 381 -13.73 -1.51 0.71
C THR A 381 -14.81 -0.76 1.49
N ALA A 382 -15.38 -1.40 2.53
CA ALA A 382 -16.40 -0.78 3.36
C ALA A 382 -15.93 0.50 4.07
N ALA A 383 -14.70 0.51 4.56
CA ALA A 383 -14.10 1.67 5.24
C ALA A 383 -13.93 2.87 4.29
N LEU A 384 -13.50 2.62 3.05
CA LEU A 384 -13.29 3.68 2.06
C LEU A 384 -14.61 4.13 1.43
N PHE A 385 -15.56 3.23 1.23
CA PHE A 385 -16.92 3.61 0.85
C PHE A 385 -17.54 4.58 1.86
N LEU A 386 -17.41 4.30 3.17
CA LEU A 386 -17.90 5.21 4.22
C LEU A 386 -17.20 6.57 4.16
N ASP A 387 -15.90 6.59 3.90
CA ASP A 387 -15.15 7.85 3.76
C ASP A 387 -15.66 8.68 2.58
N VAL A 388 -15.89 8.04 1.44
CA VAL A 388 -16.41 8.71 0.23
C VAL A 388 -17.86 9.15 0.39
N MET A 389 -18.70 8.33 1.03
CA MET A 389 -20.13 8.61 1.23
C MET A 389 -20.37 9.74 2.23
N LEU A 390 -19.60 9.74 3.35
CA LEU A 390 -19.77 10.69 4.47
C LEU A 390 -18.92 11.95 4.33
N GLU A 391 -18.18 12.06 3.24
CA GLU A 391 -17.50 13.31 2.94
C GLU A 391 -18.54 14.38 2.64
N GLU A 392 -18.64 15.36 3.52
CA GLU A 392 -19.39 16.58 3.26
C GLU A 392 -18.80 17.21 2.01
N ARG A 393 -19.66 17.57 1.01
CA ARG A 393 -19.22 18.42 -0.10
C ARG A 393 -18.49 19.60 0.54
N PRO A 394 -17.32 20.03 0.02
CA PRO A 394 -16.69 21.23 0.53
C PRO A 394 -17.79 22.30 0.57
N SER A 395 -18.13 22.75 1.77
CA SER A 395 -18.98 23.94 1.90
C SER A 395 -18.21 25.01 1.14
N GLU A 396 -18.83 25.59 0.13
CA GLU A 396 -18.38 26.83 -0.50
C GLU A 396 -18.14 27.85 0.62
N LYS A 397 -16.91 27.91 1.11
CA LYS A 397 -16.40 28.97 1.99
C LYS A 397 -14.97 29.28 1.60
#